data_9246b3def7734b4978b8ae2ded2e946e
#
_entry.id   9246b3def7734b4978b8ae2ded2e946e
#
_cell.length_a   1.000
_cell.length_b   1.000
_cell.length_c   1.000
_cell.angle_alpha   90.00
_cell.angle_beta   90.00
_cell.angle_gamma   90.00
#
_symmetry.space_group_name_H-M   'P 1'
#
loop_
_entity.id
_entity.type
_entity.pdbx_description
1 polymer ?
#
loop_
_entity_poly.entity_id
_entity_poly.type
_entity_poly.pdbx_seq_one_letter_code
_entity_poly.pdbx_strand_id
1 'polypeptide(L)'
;MKVLRAIPRMDRMTWDLRFQKEYLRRLRNRLCRLGLIEDGELIRKINGEIDRSMVEYSHLAVDEKTKPHLRLTACVLASYQALSSGLLDRTQALDLVEDVFVSIGRTTLTLYTQAILMFSKDPFSAITGAGKRRAMEQYGAAWEFRFEETDTSFTMTSTRCFYHDFFTAAGAQQLTRVFCSWDENWIRPIDPAKHGVSFERPTTMGYGGKECPFIFSRIKSSTA
;
A
#
# COMPACT_ATOMS: atom_id res chain seq x y z
N MET A 1 -18.03 -0.62 20.97
CA MET A 1 -18.10 0.16 19.71
C MET A 1 -17.51 1.58 19.77
N LYS A 2 -16.95 2.06 20.91
CA LYS A 2 -16.33 3.41 21.01
C LYS A 2 -14.81 3.45 20.74
N VAL A 3 -14.12 2.33 20.75
CA VAL A 3 -12.66 2.26 20.59
C VAL A 3 -12.19 2.52 19.14
N LEU A 4 -13.02 2.22 18.15
CA LEU A 4 -12.68 2.42 16.71
C LEU A 4 -12.77 3.88 16.22
N ARG A 5 -13.29 4.81 17.06
CA ARG A 5 -13.33 6.25 16.72
C ARG A 5 -12.05 7.03 17.06
N ALA A 6 -11.07 6.39 17.69
CA ALA A 6 -9.87 7.03 18.23
C ALA A 6 -8.64 6.98 17.31
N ILE A 7 -8.78 6.60 16.05
CA ILE A 7 -7.72 6.90 15.08
C ILE A 7 -7.90 8.38 14.71
N PRO A 8 -6.95 9.26 15.07
CA PRO A 8 -7.04 10.65 14.68
C PRO A 8 -7.29 10.70 13.17
N ARG A 9 -8.29 11.48 12.73
CA ARG A 9 -8.32 11.97 11.35
C ARG A 9 -7.03 12.78 11.18
N MET A 10 -5.94 12.08 10.84
CA MET A 10 -4.73 12.76 10.44
C MET A 10 -5.11 13.61 9.23
N ASP A 11 -4.90 14.90 9.36
CA ASP A 11 -5.10 15.83 8.27
C ASP A 11 -4.37 15.27 7.03
N ARG A 12 -5.11 15.04 5.96
CA ARG A 12 -4.61 14.34 4.76
C ARG A 12 -3.35 15.01 4.20
N MET A 13 -3.28 16.33 4.31
CA MET A 13 -2.17 17.14 3.81
C MET A 13 -0.88 16.97 4.63
N THR A 14 -0.97 16.48 5.88
CA THR A 14 0.22 16.25 6.72
C THR A 14 0.68 14.80 6.68
N TRP A 15 -0.20 13.85 6.29
CA TRP A 15 0.15 12.43 6.26
C TRP A 15 1.13 12.11 5.14
N ASP A 16 0.90 12.59 3.93
CA ASP A 16 1.75 12.34 2.76
C ASP A 16 3.16 12.93 2.92
N LEU A 17 3.29 14.14 3.48
CA LEU A 17 4.59 14.74 3.79
C LEU A 17 5.31 14.02 4.91
N ARG A 18 4.60 13.55 5.93
CA ARG A 18 5.19 12.72 7.00
C ARG A 18 5.66 11.38 6.46
N PHE A 19 4.87 10.76 5.58
CA PHE A 19 5.25 9.54 4.91
C PHE A 19 6.53 9.74 4.09
N GLN A 20 6.60 10.77 3.24
CA GLN A 20 7.79 11.08 2.44
C GLN A 20 9.03 11.24 3.30
N LYS A 21 8.95 12.01 4.40
CA LYS A 21 10.06 12.21 5.33
C LYS A 21 10.53 10.88 5.94
N GLU A 22 9.59 10.06 6.41
CA GLU A 22 9.92 8.75 7.01
C GLU A 22 10.47 7.79 5.96
N TYR A 23 9.92 7.78 4.75
CA TYR A 23 10.42 6.99 3.63
C TYR A 23 11.87 7.34 3.29
N LEU A 24 12.17 8.61 3.06
CA LEU A 24 13.52 9.08 2.74
C LEU A 24 14.50 8.81 3.88
N ARG A 25 14.08 8.96 5.14
CA ARG A 25 14.88 8.62 6.31
C ARG A 25 15.24 7.13 6.34
N ARG A 26 14.27 6.24 6.10
CA ARG A 26 14.51 4.78 6.05
C ARG A 26 15.37 4.39 4.88
N LEU A 27 15.12 4.96 3.71
CA LEU A 27 15.92 4.73 2.51
C LEU A 27 17.39 5.11 2.77
N ARG A 28 17.65 6.32 3.29
CA ARG A 28 18.99 6.74 3.67
C ARG A 28 19.66 5.75 4.63
N ASN A 29 18.97 5.41 5.72
CA ASN A 29 19.51 4.50 6.72
C ASN A 29 19.82 3.10 6.14
N ARG A 30 19.03 2.65 5.19
CA ARG A 30 19.27 1.36 4.51
C ARG A 30 20.48 1.44 3.60
N LEU A 31 20.60 2.50 2.80
CA LEU A 31 21.73 2.74 1.90
C LEU A 31 23.05 2.90 2.66
N CYS A 32 23.08 3.67 3.76
CA CYS A 32 24.26 3.79 4.61
C CYS A 32 24.68 2.46 5.21
N ARG A 33 23.74 1.66 5.72
CA ARG A 33 24.05 0.31 6.27
C ARG A 33 24.60 -0.66 5.24
N LEU A 34 24.26 -0.48 3.98
CA LEU A 34 24.80 -1.28 2.86
C LEU A 34 26.12 -0.73 2.31
N GLY A 35 26.63 0.38 2.85
CA GLY A 35 27.84 1.04 2.37
C GLY A 35 27.69 1.67 0.98
N LEU A 36 26.47 1.92 0.54
CA LEU A 36 26.17 2.43 -0.81
C LEU A 36 26.25 3.96 -0.90
N ILE A 37 26.08 4.64 0.22
CA ILE A 37 26.21 6.11 0.33
C ILE A 37 26.85 6.48 1.66
N GLU A 38 27.62 7.57 1.67
CA GLU A 38 28.22 8.13 2.89
C GLU A 38 27.48 9.38 3.37
N ASP A 39 26.94 10.15 2.44
CA ASP A 39 26.30 11.44 2.70
C ASP A 39 24.82 11.47 2.30
N GLY A 40 24.22 12.66 2.34
CA GLY A 40 22.83 12.89 2.00
C GLY A 40 22.58 13.39 0.56
N GLU A 41 23.59 13.43 -0.31
CA GLU A 41 23.43 14.03 -1.65
C GLU A 41 22.42 13.29 -2.52
N LEU A 42 22.52 11.95 -2.57
CA LEU A 42 21.56 11.11 -3.30
C LEU A 42 20.14 11.33 -2.78
N ILE A 43 19.96 11.46 -1.46
CA ILE A 43 18.65 11.69 -0.86
C ILE A 43 18.09 13.07 -1.22
N ARG A 44 18.94 14.10 -1.29
CA ARG A 44 18.52 15.43 -1.77
C ARG A 44 18.10 15.39 -3.24
N LYS A 45 18.86 14.67 -4.08
CA LYS A 45 18.51 14.46 -5.49
C LYS A 45 17.17 13.75 -5.63
N ILE A 46 16.97 12.64 -4.90
CA ILE A 46 15.68 11.90 -4.89
C ILE A 46 14.53 12.84 -4.47
N ASN A 47 14.72 13.65 -3.42
CA ASN A 47 13.68 14.58 -2.98
C ASN A 47 13.29 15.59 -4.07
N GLY A 48 14.27 16.14 -4.81
CA GLY A 48 13.99 17.01 -5.94
C GLY A 48 13.27 16.32 -7.11
N GLU A 49 13.59 15.03 -7.36
CA GLU A 49 12.88 14.23 -8.37
C GLU A 49 11.44 13.89 -7.96
N ILE A 50 11.17 13.71 -6.67
CA ILE A 50 9.80 13.57 -6.16
C ILE A 50 8.97 14.80 -6.52
N ASP A 51 9.49 16.00 -6.26
CA ASP A 51 8.77 17.25 -6.56
C ASP A 51 8.53 17.42 -8.08
N ARG A 52 9.51 17.04 -8.92
CA ARG A 52 9.35 17.02 -10.38
C ARG A 52 8.27 16.03 -10.83
N SER A 53 8.29 14.82 -10.33
CA SER A 53 7.29 13.79 -10.64
C SER A 53 5.89 14.22 -10.18
N MET A 54 5.78 14.91 -9.04
CA MET A 54 4.50 15.47 -8.57
C MET A 54 3.90 16.46 -9.55
N VAL A 55 4.73 17.27 -10.21
CA VAL A 55 4.28 18.24 -11.24
C VAL A 55 3.95 17.52 -12.55
N GLU A 56 4.85 16.68 -13.03
CA GLU A 56 4.73 15.97 -14.32
C GLU A 56 3.47 15.09 -14.39
N TYR A 57 3.20 14.33 -13.33
CA TYR A 57 2.05 13.40 -13.25
C TYR A 57 0.85 13.97 -12.50
N SER A 58 0.81 15.29 -12.24
CA SER A 58 -0.30 15.94 -11.51
C SER A 58 -1.66 15.71 -12.13
N HIS A 59 -1.72 15.59 -13.47
CA HIS A 59 -2.94 15.34 -14.24
C HIS A 59 -3.59 13.98 -13.95
N LEU A 60 -2.85 13.01 -13.38
CA LEU A 60 -3.40 11.70 -12.96
C LEU A 60 -4.12 11.79 -11.60
N ALA A 61 -3.86 12.82 -10.80
CA ALA A 61 -4.52 13.03 -9.52
C ALA A 61 -5.84 13.78 -9.71
N VAL A 62 -6.84 13.07 -10.20
CA VAL A 62 -8.13 13.63 -10.66
C VAL A 62 -9.02 14.22 -9.55
N ASP A 63 -8.69 13.97 -8.29
CA ASP A 63 -9.42 14.49 -7.12
C ASP A 63 -8.50 14.65 -5.88
N GLU A 64 -9.04 15.26 -4.83
CA GLU A 64 -8.30 15.50 -3.57
C GLU A 64 -7.91 14.22 -2.84
N LYS A 65 -8.65 13.11 -3.05
CA LYS A 65 -8.31 11.83 -2.44
C LYS A 65 -7.10 11.18 -3.11
N THR A 66 -6.91 11.43 -4.39
CA THR A 66 -5.80 10.86 -5.18
C THR A 66 -4.47 11.59 -4.95
N LYS A 67 -4.48 12.88 -4.59
CA LYS A 67 -3.26 13.68 -4.39
C LYS A 67 -2.23 13.07 -3.42
N PRO A 68 -2.62 12.57 -2.23
CA PRO A 68 -1.66 11.92 -1.35
C PRO A 68 -1.00 10.68 -1.98
N HIS A 69 -1.76 9.93 -2.77
CA HIS A 69 -1.25 8.73 -3.45
C HIS A 69 -0.27 9.07 -4.57
N LEU A 70 -0.45 10.21 -5.25
CA LEU A 70 0.52 10.71 -6.22
C LEU A 70 1.90 10.92 -5.58
N ARG A 71 1.96 11.46 -4.36
CA ARG A 71 3.23 11.63 -3.63
C ARG A 71 3.88 10.30 -3.29
N LEU A 72 3.10 9.30 -2.90
CA LEU A 72 3.62 7.96 -2.61
C LEU A 72 4.25 7.32 -3.85
N THR A 73 3.57 7.41 -5.00
CA THR A 73 4.09 6.87 -6.27
C THR A 73 5.34 7.62 -6.72
N ALA A 74 5.36 8.96 -6.57
CA ALA A 74 6.53 9.78 -6.87
C ALA A 74 7.75 9.40 -6.00
N CYS A 75 7.56 9.10 -4.70
CA CYS A 75 8.64 8.62 -3.83
C CYS A 75 9.27 7.31 -4.36
N VAL A 76 8.43 6.36 -4.75
CA VAL A 76 8.87 5.05 -5.27
C VAL A 76 9.58 5.22 -6.61
N LEU A 77 9.00 5.98 -7.55
CA LEU A 77 9.56 6.23 -8.88
C LEU A 77 10.92 6.90 -8.81
N ALA A 78 11.02 8.04 -8.11
CA ALA A 78 12.24 8.81 -7.99
C ALA A 78 13.38 8.00 -7.35
N SER A 79 13.05 7.22 -6.32
CA SER A 79 14.04 6.36 -5.66
C SER A 79 14.53 5.25 -6.57
N TYR A 80 13.63 4.55 -7.25
CA TYR A 80 13.97 3.50 -8.19
C TYR A 80 14.88 4.01 -9.32
N GLN A 81 14.50 5.13 -9.95
CA GLN A 81 15.26 5.73 -11.03
C GLN A 81 16.66 6.17 -10.57
N ALA A 82 16.76 6.83 -9.41
CA ALA A 82 18.04 7.27 -8.86
C ALA A 82 18.97 6.11 -8.51
N LEU A 83 18.43 5.03 -7.96
CA LEU A 83 19.21 3.84 -7.59
C LEU A 83 19.64 3.03 -8.82
N SER A 84 18.75 2.85 -9.79
CA SER A 84 19.03 2.06 -11.01
C SER A 84 19.87 2.80 -12.05
N SER A 85 20.13 4.10 -11.87
CA SER A 85 20.94 4.92 -12.79
C SER A 85 22.46 4.79 -12.57
N GLY A 86 22.93 3.72 -11.93
CA GLY A 86 24.37 3.46 -11.78
C GLY A 86 24.82 2.98 -10.39
N LEU A 87 23.91 2.97 -9.40
CA LEU A 87 24.26 2.50 -8.04
C LEU A 87 23.93 1.01 -7.86
N LEU A 88 22.82 0.55 -8.39
CA LEU A 88 22.31 -0.81 -8.32
C LEU A 88 21.79 -1.27 -9.69
N ASP A 89 21.73 -2.57 -9.92
CA ASP A 89 20.94 -3.06 -11.04
C ASP A 89 19.44 -2.86 -10.81
N ARG A 90 18.64 -3.03 -11.87
CA ARG A 90 17.19 -2.77 -11.82
C ARG A 90 16.45 -3.63 -10.79
N THR A 91 16.84 -4.87 -10.63
CA THR A 91 16.22 -5.82 -9.69
C THR A 91 16.56 -5.43 -8.27
N GLN A 92 17.84 -5.18 -7.97
CA GLN A 92 18.31 -4.74 -6.67
C GLN A 92 17.67 -3.40 -6.24
N ALA A 93 17.57 -2.45 -7.18
CA ALA A 93 16.92 -1.17 -6.94
C ALA A 93 15.43 -1.33 -6.59
N LEU A 94 14.72 -2.20 -7.33
CA LEU A 94 13.32 -2.48 -7.08
C LEU A 94 13.11 -3.18 -5.73
N ASP A 95 13.91 -4.19 -5.42
CA ASP A 95 13.79 -4.94 -4.16
C ASP A 95 14.11 -4.05 -2.95
N LEU A 96 15.10 -3.15 -3.07
CA LEU A 96 15.45 -2.20 -2.02
C LEU A 96 14.31 -1.19 -1.76
N VAL A 97 13.76 -0.63 -2.82
CA VAL A 97 12.64 0.32 -2.75
C VAL A 97 11.40 -0.35 -2.14
N GLU A 98 11.11 -1.57 -2.55
CA GLU A 98 10.01 -2.37 -2.01
C GLU A 98 10.20 -2.66 -0.52
N ASP A 99 11.37 -3.15 -0.10
CA ASP A 99 11.68 -3.43 1.31
C ASP A 99 11.51 -2.19 2.19
N VAL A 100 12.03 -1.05 1.75
CA VAL A 100 11.90 0.22 2.46
C VAL A 100 10.43 0.64 2.55
N PHE A 101 9.70 0.64 1.44
CA PHE A 101 8.31 1.08 1.38
C PHE A 101 7.40 0.19 2.25
N VAL A 102 7.51 -1.13 2.11
CA VAL A 102 6.74 -2.12 2.88
C VAL A 102 7.03 -2.02 4.38
N SER A 103 8.25 -1.63 4.77
CA SER A 103 8.60 -1.47 6.18
C SER A 103 7.80 -0.36 6.88
N ILE A 104 7.28 0.63 6.11
CA ILE A 104 6.53 1.75 6.68
C ILE A 104 5.10 1.32 7.00
N GLY A 105 4.70 1.55 8.23
CA GLY A 105 3.37 1.17 8.71
C GLY A 105 3.19 -0.31 9.04
N ARG A 106 4.21 -1.17 8.83
CA ARG A 106 4.13 -2.61 9.09
C ARG A 106 3.54 -2.89 10.48
N THR A 107 4.19 -2.42 11.52
CA THR A 107 3.72 -2.64 12.91
C THR A 107 2.33 -2.08 13.15
N THR A 108 2.06 -0.86 12.69
CA THR A 108 0.76 -0.21 12.89
C THR A 108 -0.38 -0.95 12.21
N LEU A 109 -0.19 -1.37 10.95
CA LEU A 109 -1.21 -2.09 10.20
C LEU A 109 -1.43 -3.51 10.74
N THR A 110 -0.33 -4.20 11.09
CA THR A 110 -0.41 -5.51 11.74
C THR A 110 -1.23 -5.43 13.04
N LEU A 111 -0.88 -4.51 13.93
CA LEU A 111 -1.60 -4.34 15.20
C LEU A 111 -3.06 -3.90 15.00
N TYR A 112 -3.30 -3.02 14.03
CA TYR A 112 -4.66 -2.60 13.70
C TYR A 112 -5.53 -3.76 13.21
N THR A 113 -5.02 -4.58 12.29
CA THR A 113 -5.75 -5.77 11.81
C THR A 113 -5.97 -6.79 12.91
N GLN A 114 -4.95 -7.06 13.73
CA GLN A 114 -5.08 -7.94 14.88
C GLN A 114 -6.15 -7.43 15.86
N ALA A 115 -6.17 -6.13 16.16
CA ALA A 115 -7.18 -5.55 17.03
C ALA A 115 -8.61 -5.72 16.47
N ILE A 116 -8.81 -5.46 15.17
CA ILE A 116 -10.11 -5.70 14.51
C ILE A 116 -10.55 -7.15 14.68
N LEU A 117 -9.66 -8.09 14.39
CA LEU A 117 -9.97 -9.53 14.39
C LEU A 117 -10.19 -10.07 15.81
N MET A 118 -9.39 -9.64 16.80
CA MET A 118 -9.43 -10.15 18.16
C MET A 118 -10.58 -9.58 19.00
N PHE A 119 -10.91 -8.29 18.81
CA PHE A 119 -11.92 -7.62 19.65
C PHE A 119 -13.30 -7.53 19.00
N SER A 120 -13.47 -8.07 17.80
CA SER A 120 -14.77 -8.15 17.15
C SER A 120 -15.52 -9.43 17.55
N LYS A 121 -16.83 -9.29 17.77
CA LYS A 121 -17.73 -10.47 17.93
C LYS A 121 -17.89 -11.24 16.62
N ASP A 122 -17.73 -10.56 15.49
CA ASP A 122 -17.76 -11.12 14.14
C ASP A 122 -16.56 -10.60 13.35
N PRO A 123 -15.41 -11.31 13.38
CA PRO A 123 -14.19 -10.90 12.69
C PRO A 123 -14.36 -10.75 11.17
N PHE A 124 -15.17 -11.61 10.55
CA PHE A 124 -15.44 -11.52 9.11
C PHE A 124 -16.13 -10.20 8.74
N SER A 125 -17.26 -9.90 9.36
CA SER A 125 -17.96 -8.62 9.09
C SER A 125 -17.14 -7.41 9.50
N ALA A 126 -16.29 -7.51 10.50
CA ALA A 126 -15.43 -6.41 10.95
C ALA A 126 -14.34 -6.10 9.93
N ILE A 127 -13.62 -7.12 9.44
CA ILE A 127 -12.51 -6.92 8.48
C ILE A 127 -13.02 -6.52 7.09
N THR A 128 -14.06 -7.19 6.59
CA THR A 128 -14.68 -6.88 5.29
C THR A 128 -15.31 -5.49 5.28
N GLY A 129 -16.04 -5.14 6.35
CA GLY A 129 -16.60 -3.80 6.52
C GLY A 129 -15.53 -2.71 6.64
N ALA A 130 -14.36 -2.99 7.25
CA ALA A 130 -13.23 -2.06 7.28
C ALA A 130 -12.63 -1.88 5.88
N GLY A 131 -12.45 -2.96 5.12
CA GLY A 131 -11.97 -2.93 3.73
C GLY A 131 -12.90 -2.14 2.83
N LYS A 132 -14.21 -2.44 2.87
CA LYS A 132 -15.24 -1.74 2.08
C LYS A 132 -15.27 -0.23 2.36
N ARG A 133 -15.27 0.16 3.64
CA ARG A 133 -15.21 1.58 4.03
C ARG A 133 -13.94 2.26 3.52
N ARG A 134 -12.77 1.59 3.66
CA ARG A 134 -11.51 2.13 3.15
C ARG A 134 -11.56 2.37 1.65
N ALA A 135 -12.06 1.41 0.87
CA ALA A 135 -12.20 1.54 -0.58
C ALA A 135 -13.08 2.73 -0.96
N MET A 136 -14.21 2.92 -0.27
CA MET A 136 -15.17 3.99 -0.58
C MET A 136 -14.74 5.38 -0.06
N GLU A 137 -14.06 5.45 1.09
CA GLU A 137 -13.77 6.71 1.75
C GLU A 137 -12.37 7.26 1.45
N GLN A 138 -11.36 6.39 1.29
CA GLN A 138 -9.96 6.80 1.19
C GLN A 138 -9.46 6.86 -0.26
N TYR A 139 -9.95 5.99 -1.12
CA TYR A 139 -9.61 6.00 -2.54
C TYR A 139 -10.53 6.95 -3.30
N GLY A 140 -9.97 7.65 -4.31
CA GLY A 140 -10.68 8.61 -5.13
C GLY A 140 -11.18 8.03 -6.46
N ALA A 141 -11.60 8.89 -7.37
CA ALA A 141 -12.12 8.54 -8.70
C ALA A 141 -11.07 7.87 -9.63
N ALA A 142 -9.80 7.85 -9.23
CA ALA A 142 -8.74 7.12 -9.95
C ALA A 142 -8.71 5.62 -9.61
N TRP A 143 -9.61 5.13 -8.79
CA TRP A 143 -9.83 3.69 -8.53
C TRP A 143 -11.24 3.30 -8.87
N GLU A 144 -11.40 2.04 -9.28
CA GLU A 144 -12.69 1.41 -9.45
C GLU A 144 -12.73 0.09 -8.68
N PHE A 145 -13.83 -0.12 -7.96
CA PHE A 145 -14.03 -1.32 -7.14
C PHE A 145 -15.38 -1.96 -7.46
N ARG A 146 -15.37 -3.28 -7.62
CA ARG A 146 -16.56 -4.13 -7.65
C ARG A 146 -16.65 -4.90 -6.34
N PHE A 147 -17.86 -5.02 -5.79
CA PHE A 147 -18.11 -5.73 -4.55
C PHE A 147 -19.12 -6.85 -4.79
N GLU A 148 -18.80 -8.03 -4.29
CA GLU A 148 -19.68 -9.19 -4.29
C GLU A 148 -19.74 -9.72 -2.85
N GLU A 149 -20.93 -9.90 -2.29
CA GLU A 149 -21.14 -10.21 -0.88
C GLU A 149 -22.23 -11.25 -0.71
N THR A 150 -21.95 -12.26 0.11
CA THR A 150 -22.90 -13.27 0.60
C THR A 150 -22.73 -13.39 2.12
N ASP A 151 -23.54 -14.22 2.78
CA ASP A 151 -23.41 -14.46 4.23
C ASP A 151 -22.07 -15.07 4.63
N THR A 152 -21.37 -15.74 3.70
CA THR A 152 -20.14 -16.49 3.96
C THR A 152 -18.94 -16.00 3.17
N SER A 153 -19.10 -15.13 2.19
CA SER A 153 -18.01 -14.63 1.37
C SER A 153 -18.17 -13.14 1.06
N PHE A 154 -17.03 -12.46 0.93
CA PHE A 154 -16.96 -11.08 0.48
C PHE A 154 -15.77 -10.95 -0.47
N THR A 155 -16.03 -10.47 -1.68
CA THR A 155 -15.01 -10.17 -2.67
C THR A 155 -15.03 -8.68 -2.99
N MET A 156 -13.87 -8.03 -2.83
CA MET A 156 -13.62 -6.69 -3.30
C MET A 156 -12.60 -6.77 -4.43
N THR A 157 -13.02 -6.46 -5.65
CA THR A 157 -12.14 -6.46 -6.81
C THR A 157 -11.81 -5.04 -7.23
N SER A 158 -10.52 -4.67 -7.18
CA SER A 158 -10.06 -3.44 -7.82
C SER A 158 -9.91 -3.70 -9.31
N THR A 159 -10.77 -3.08 -10.12
CA THR A 159 -10.77 -3.18 -11.60
C THR A 159 -9.97 -2.08 -12.25
N ARG A 160 -9.69 -0.99 -11.51
CA ARG A 160 -8.77 0.09 -11.87
C ARG A 160 -7.95 0.49 -10.65
N CYS A 161 -6.66 0.73 -10.84
CA CYS A 161 -5.73 1.06 -9.78
C CYS A 161 -4.84 2.25 -10.20
N PHE A 162 -4.96 3.37 -9.47
CA PHE A 162 -4.12 4.56 -9.71
C PHE A 162 -2.62 4.25 -9.71
N TYR A 163 -2.15 3.39 -8.82
CA TYR A 163 -0.74 3.03 -8.76
C TYR A 163 -0.27 2.37 -10.06
N HIS A 164 -1.10 1.48 -10.61
CA HIS A 164 -0.83 0.83 -11.89
C HIS A 164 -0.86 1.82 -13.05
N ASP A 165 -1.87 2.70 -13.10
CA ASP A 165 -2.01 3.73 -14.13
C ASP A 165 -0.81 4.70 -14.10
N PHE A 166 -0.40 5.15 -12.90
CA PHE A 166 0.75 6.03 -12.71
C PHE A 166 2.05 5.38 -13.22
N PHE A 167 2.37 4.17 -12.77
CA PHE A 167 3.62 3.53 -13.17
C PHE A 167 3.61 3.09 -14.64
N THR A 168 2.46 2.83 -15.21
CA THR A 168 2.33 2.59 -16.67
C THR A 168 2.64 3.87 -17.44
N ALA A 169 2.08 5.00 -17.03
CA ALA A 169 2.37 6.31 -17.63
C ALA A 169 3.85 6.71 -17.49
N ALA A 170 4.48 6.34 -16.39
CA ALA A 170 5.90 6.59 -16.13
C ALA A 170 6.85 5.56 -16.79
N GLY A 171 6.35 4.60 -17.56
CA GLY A 171 7.19 3.55 -18.17
C GLY A 171 7.88 2.61 -17.15
N ALA A 172 7.32 2.50 -15.94
CA ALA A 172 7.91 1.76 -14.83
C ALA A 172 6.89 0.82 -14.15
N GLN A 173 6.05 0.16 -14.95
CA GLN A 173 4.91 -0.66 -14.53
C GLN A 173 5.26 -1.71 -13.44
N GLN A 174 6.49 -2.26 -13.48
CA GLN A 174 6.99 -3.19 -12.48
C GLN A 174 6.96 -2.63 -11.04
N LEU A 175 6.96 -1.30 -10.87
CA LEU A 175 6.90 -0.66 -9.55
C LEU A 175 5.51 -0.78 -8.88
N THR A 176 4.47 -1.15 -9.64
CA THR A 176 3.13 -1.39 -9.06
C THR A 176 3.18 -2.46 -7.97
N ARG A 177 4.07 -3.47 -8.09
CA ARG A 177 4.21 -4.54 -7.10
C ARG A 177 4.55 -4.03 -5.70
N VAL A 178 5.26 -2.90 -5.58
CA VAL A 178 5.64 -2.29 -4.30
C VAL A 178 4.41 -2.00 -3.43
N PHE A 179 3.35 -1.51 -4.05
CA PHE A 179 2.07 -1.23 -3.38
C PHE A 179 1.28 -2.50 -3.09
N CYS A 180 1.33 -3.48 -4.00
CA CYS A 180 0.72 -4.78 -3.76
C CYS A 180 1.38 -5.51 -2.58
N SER A 181 2.70 -5.45 -2.47
CA SER A 181 3.46 -6.04 -1.36
C SER A 181 3.21 -5.31 -0.02
N TRP A 182 2.94 -4.00 -0.07
CA TRP A 182 2.60 -3.26 1.15
C TRP A 182 1.30 -3.74 1.81
N ASP A 183 0.36 -4.25 1.05
CA ASP A 183 -0.88 -4.85 1.57
C ASP A 183 -0.63 -6.05 2.48
N GLU A 184 0.47 -6.77 2.31
CA GLU A 184 0.85 -7.89 3.18
C GLU A 184 0.93 -7.49 4.66
N ASN A 185 1.15 -6.21 4.95
CA ASN A 185 1.21 -5.71 6.32
C ASN A 185 -0.12 -5.85 7.07
N TRP A 186 -1.25 -5.82 6.37
CA TRP A 186 -2.58 -6.01 6.95
C TRP A 186 -3.18 -7.38 6.63
N ILE A 187 -2.68 -8.08 5.59
CA ILE A 187 -3.14 -9.41 5.19
C ILE A 187 -2.56 -10.50 6.11
N ARG A 188 -1.24 -10.49 6.31
CA ARG A 188 -0.53 -11.53 7.09
C ARG A 188 -1.08 -11.79 8.50
N PRO A 189 -1.63 -10.81 9.23
CA PRO A 189 -2.24 -11.06 10.54
C PRO A 189 -3.53 -11.88 10.52
N ILE A 190 -4.12 -12.10 9.34
CA ILE A 190 -5.34 -12.90 9.20
C ILE A 190 -4.95 -14.38 9.34
N ASP A 191 -5.34 -14.99 10.44
CA ASP A 191 -5.12 -16.40 10.74
C ASP A 191 -6.47 -17.14 10.69
N PRO A 192 -6.67 -18.00 9.69
CA PRO A 192 -7.94 -18.70 9.50
C PRO A 192 -8.38 -19.52 10.70
N ALA A 193 -7.47 -20.24 11.33
CA ALA A 193 -7.76 -21.10 12.47
C ALA A 193 -8.17 -20.29 13.71
N LYS A 194 -7.56 -19.12 13.90
CA LYS A 194 -7.79 -18.26 15.06
C LYS A 194 -9.00 -17.34 14.90
N HIS A 195 -9.22 -16.84 13.68
CA HIS A 195 -10.20 -15.78 13.45
C HIS A 195 -11.46 -16.25 12.72
N GLY A 196 -11.48 -17.50 12.22
CA GLY A 196 -12.62 -18.01 11.44
C GLY A 196 -12.81 -17.28 10.09
N VAL A 197 -11.75 -16.67 9.59
CA VAL A 197 -11.74 -15.90 8.33
C VAL A 197 -10.54 -16.31 7.51
N SER A 198 -10.75 -16.77 6.28
CA SER A 198 -9.68 -16.93 5.28
C SER A 198 -9.60 -15.71 4.37
N PHE A 199 -8.41 -15.51 3.83
CA PHE A 199 -8.14 -14.47 2.83
C PHE A 199 -7.35 -15.06 1.67
N GLU A 200 -7.78 -14.73 0.45
CA GLU A 200 -7.09 -15.09 -0.80
C GLU A 200 -6.96 -13.89 -1.72
N ARG A 201 -5.83 -13.81 -2.40
CA ARG A 201 -5.54 -12.81 -3.44
C ARG A 201 -4.76 -13.49 -4.58
N PRO A 202 -5.44 -14.20 -5.48
CA PRO A 202 -4.80 -15.06 -6.47
C PRO A 202 -3.97 -14.29 -7.49
N THR A 203 -4.29 -13.02 -7.73
CA THR A 203 -3.55 -12.16 -8.67
C THR A 203 -3.66 -10.68 -8.29
N THR A 204 -2.74 -9.87 -8.82
CA THR A 204 -2.82 -8.40 -8.77
C THR A 204 -2.25 -7.79 -10.04
N MET A 205 -2.63 -6.55 -10.34
CA MET A 205 -2.08 -5.79 -11.47
C MET A 205 -0.56 -5.64 -11.38
N GLY A 206 -0.01 -5.54 -10.16
CA GLY A 206 1.45 -5.48 -9.94
C GLY A 206 2.20 -6.77 -10.28
N TYR A 207 1.49 -7.88 -10.38
CA TYR A 207 2.02 -9.20 -10.78
C TYR A 207 1.42 -9.71 -12.10
N GLY A 208 0.96 -8.79 -12.95
CA GLY A 208 0.52 -9.10 -14.31
C GLY A 208 -0.96 -9.50 -14.43
N GLY A 209 -1.73 -9.45 -13.35
CA GLY A 209 -3.17 -9.64 -13.40
C GLY A 209 -3.89 -8.45 -14.05
N LYS A 210 -5.08 -8.70 -14.58
CA LYS A 210 -5.95 -7.64 -15.14
C LYS A 210 -6.69 -6.86 -14.06
N GLU A 211 -6.88 -7.46 -12.90
CA GLU A 211 -7.59 -6.91 -11.74
C GLU A 211 -7.01 -7.49 -10.45
N CYS A 212 -7.40 -6.90 -9.31
CA CYS A 212 -6.93 -7.33 -7.98
C CYS A 212 -8.13 -7.79 -7.13
N PRO A 213 -8.48 -9.09 -7.11
CA PRO A 213 -9.51 -9.61 -6.23
C PRO A 213 -8.95 -9.80 -4.80
N PHE A 214 -9.67 -9.30 -3.81
CA PHE A 214 -9.46 -9.52 -2.37
C PHE A 214 -10.63 -10.33 -1.87
N ILE A 215 -10.42 -11.62 -1.65
CA ILE A 215 -11.45 -12.61 -1.35
C ILE A 215 -11.38 -12.99 0.11
N PHE A 216 -12.44 -12.76 0.86
CA PHE A 216 -12.60 -13.16 2.25
C PHE A 216 -13.68 -14.22 2.35
N SER A 217 -13.44 -15.27 3.13
CA SER A 217 -14.41 -16.32 3.37
C SER A 217 -14.54 -16.64 4.86
N ARG A 218 -15.77 -16.88 5.33
CA ARG A 218 -16.01 -17.42 6.68
C ARG A 218 -15.61 -18.88 6.70
N ILE A 219 -14.82 -19.25 7.68
CA ILE A 219 -14.55 -20.65 7.97
C ILE A 219 -15.62 -21.13 8.97
N LYS A 220 -16.38 -22.14 8.56
CA LYS A 220 -17.28 -22.83 9.50
C LYS A 220 -16.41 -23.47 10.58
N SER A 221 -16.63 -23.16 11.84
CA SER A 221 -16.10 -23.96 12.93
C SER A 221 -16.57 -25.40 12.71
N SER A 222 -15.65 -26.33 12.47
CA SER A 222 -15.96 -27.75 12.59
C SER A 222 -16.34 -27.95 14.06
N THR A 223 -17.63 -27.94 14.35
CA THR A 223 -18.13 -28.47 15.62
C THR A 223 -17.71 -29.95 15.66
N ALA A 224 -16.66 -30.25 16.40
CA ALA A 224 -16.31 -31.58 16.80
C ALA A 224 -17.32 -32.07 17.85
#